data_921afadb374567be41e88a7e8805596a
#
_entry.id   921afadb374567be41e88a7e8805596a
#
_cell.length_a   1.000
_cell.length_b   1.000
_cell.length_c   1.000
_cell.angle_alpha   90.00
_cell.angle_beta   90.00
_cell.angle_gamma   90.00
#
_symmetry.space_group_name_H-M   'P 1'
#
loop_
_entity.id
_entity.type
_entity.pdbx_description
1 polymer ?
#
loop_
_entity_poly.entity_id
_entity_poly.type
_entity_poly.pdbx_seq_one_letter_code
_entity_poly.pdbx_strand_id
1 'polypeptide(L)'
;MDFTEIQTPIITATSPEGARDFIVPSRKFKGKFYALPQAPQIFKQLLMVSGFNKYFQIAPCFRDEDPRSDRLYGEFYQLDFEMSFATEEDVYKVGQKVFYDIFTKFGNKEVSPIPFRRIPYEEAILKYGSDKPDLRNPLEITDVTDILSKADFAPFKNTTIRAIKVPSIDKSNSWYKQMEEYVKTIGGVLGYIKVNEDLTFKSSLDKFFNDEIRENLKNTLALESGNVIFIIANENKAKCAKMMGQLRIKLGQELNLIDTSKYIFCIVNDFPFYELDEEDNSIAFSHNPFSMPQGGLD
;
A
#
# COMPACT_ATOMS: atom_id res chain seq x y z
N MET A 1 -25.98 12.57 6.96
CA MET A 1 -25.19 11.54 7.69
C MET A 1 -25.21 11.77 9.21
N ASP A 2 -25.87 12.86 9.64
CA ASP A 2 -26.18 13.24 11.04
C ASP A 2 -24.95 13.33 11.96
N PHE A 3 -23.83 13.79 11.42
CA PHE A 3 -22.66 14.12 12.21
C PHE A 3 -22.76 15.56 12.73
N THR A 4 -22.38 15.75 14.00
CA THR A 4 -22.26 17.06 14.61
C THR A 4 -20.84 17.58 14.44
N GLU A 5 -20.68 18.76 13.85
CA GLU A 5 -19.40 19.43 13.76
C GLU A 5 -19.05 20.09 15.11
N ILE A 6 -17.89 19.77 15.69
CA ILE A 6 -17.41 20.33 16.95
C ILE A 6 -15.96 20.72 16.81
N GLN A 7 -15.65 21.97 17.08
CA GLN A 7 -14.27 22.48 17.11
C GLN A 7 -13.65 22.22 18.50
N THR A 8 -12.48 21.61 18.52
CA THR A 8 -11.74 21.31 19.74
C THR A 8 -10.62 22.33 20.00
N PRO A 9 -10.15 22.50 21.24
CA PRO A 9 -9.08 23.42 21.56
C PRO A 9 -7.77 23.14 20.80
N ILE A 10 -7.14 24.22 20.28
CA ILE A 10 -5.83 24.16 19.61
C ILE A 10 -4.69 24.28 20.63
N ILE A 11 -4.86 25.08 21.70
CA ILE A 11 -3.87 25.17 22.77
C ILE A 11 -4.27 24.19 23.86
N THR A 12 -3.46 23.17 24.08
CA THR A 12 -3.79 22.03 24.95
C THR A 12 -2.57 21.55 25.75
N ALA A 13 -2.72 20.46 26.47
CA ALA A 13 -1.61 19.72 27.05
C ALA A 13 -0.96 18.80 26.02
N THR A 14 0.21 18.23 26.33
CA THR A 14 0.88 17.24 25.49
C THR A 14 -0.02 16.03 25.28
N SER A 15 0.06 15.45 24.09
CA SER A 15 -0.67 14.23 23.72
C SER A 15 0.33 13.17 23.26
N PRO A 16 0.32 11.95 23.79
CA PRO A 16 1.29 10.91 23.44
C PRO A 16 0.92 10.21 22.11
N GLU A 17 0.92 10.96 21.03
CA GLU A 17 0.55 10.45 19.68
C GLU A 17 1.76 9.92 18.87
N GLY A 18 2.94 9.85 19.50
CA GLY A 18 4.15 9.31 18.87
C GLY A 18 5.05 10.32 18.16
N ALA A 19 4.55 11.50 17.81
CA ALA A 19 5.36 12.61 17.28
C ALA A 19 5.85 13.51 18.43
N ARG A 20 6.82 14.39 18.12
CA ARG A 20 7.18 15.49 19.06
C ARG A 20 6.14 16.58 18.98
N ASP A 21 5.88 17.23 20.14
CA ASP A 21 4.95 18.34 20.23
C ASP A 21 5.60 19.66 19.81
N PHE A 22 4.85 20.51 19.10
CA PHE A 22 5.13 21.94 19.10
C PHE A 22 4.63 22.55 20.41
N ILE A 23 5.48 23.27 21.13
CA ILE A 23 5.18 23.84 22.45
C ILE A 23 5.05 25.33 22.41
N VAL A 24 4.12 25.88 23.24
CA VAL A 24 3.88 27.31 23.41
C VAL A 24 4.18 27.67 24.86
N PRO A 25 5.17 28.54 25.13
CA PRO A 25 5.47 28.97 26.51
C PRO A 25 4.30 29.69 27.17
N SER A 26 4.00 29.34 28.44
CA SER A 26 2.97 30.03 29.21
C SER A 26 3.52 31.34 29.81
N ARG A 27 2.89 32.47 29.49
CA ARG A 27 3.23 33.75 30.13
C ARG A 27 2.77 33.81 31.59
N LYS A 28 1.68 33.11 31.91
CA LYS A 28 1.06 33.13 33.24
C LYS A 28 1.78 32.23 34.26
N PHE A 29 2.26 31.08 33.80
CA PHE A 29 2.87 30.07 34.66
C PHE A 29 4.33 29.85 34.25
N LYS A 30 5.25 30.36 35.05
CA LYS A 30 6.70 30.25 34.81
C LYS A 30 7.12 28.76 34.72
N GLY A 31 7.86 28.41 33.67
CA GLY A 31 8.34 27.06 33.45
C GLY A 31 7.26 26.06 32.97
N LYS A 32 6.06 26.53 32.64
CA LYS A 32 4.98 25.75 32.06
C LYS A 32 4.83 26.04 30.56
N PHE A 33 4.36 25.04 29.84
CA PHE A 33 4.12 25.12 28.40
C PHE A 33 2.74 24.55 28.08
N TYR A 34 2.15 25.04 27.01
CA TYR A 34 1.07 24.40 26.28
C TYR A 34 1.65 23.64 25.09
N ALA A 35 0.90 22.70 24.57
CA ALA A 35 1.23 22.03 23.30
C ALA A 35 0.19 22.36 22.23
N LEU A 36 0.60 22.32 20.97
CA LEU A 36 -0.33 22.27 19.83
C LEU A 36 -0.78 20.81 19.60
N PRO A 37 -2.04 20.57 19.20
CA PRO A 37 -2.58 19.22 19.13
C PRO A 37 -1.96 18.43 17.96
N GLN A 38 -1.55 17.21 18.21
CA GLN A 38 -1.13 16.28 17.17
C GLN A 38 -2.34 15.64 16.45
N ALA A 39 -3.44 15.50 17.18
CA ALA A 39 -4.76 15.05 16.74
C ALA A 39 -5.80 15.38 17.81
N PRO A 40 -7.10 15.48 17.52
CA PRO A 40 -8.15 15.74 18.52
C PRO A 40 -8.54 14.49 19.33
N GLN A 41 -7.67 13.50 19.47
CA GLN A 41 -7.97 12.16 20.01
C GLN A 41 -8.64 12.18 21.39
N ILE A 42 -8.08 12.90 22.36
CA ILE A 42 -8.63 12.96 23.73
C ILE A 42 -10.01 13.63 23.71
N PHE A 43 -10.15 14.71 22.94
CA PHE A 43 -11.40 15.47 22.89
C PHE A 43 -12.52 14.68 22.25
N LYS A 44 -12.28 13.98 21.14
CA LYS A 44 -13.29 13.16 20.49
C LYS A 44 -13.74 11.98 21.36
N GLN A 45 -12.83 11.37 22.12
CA GLN A 45 -13.20 10.33 23.10
C GLN A 45 -14.08 10.90 24.20
N LEU A 46 -13.77 12.09 24.74
CA LEU A 46 -14.61 12.77 25.73
C LEU A 46 -15.98 13.11 25.17
N LEU A 47 -16.08 13.50 23.91
CA LEU A 47 -17.36 13.75 23.24
C LEU A 47 -18.20 12.48 23.16
N MET A 48 -17.62 11.35 22.79
CA MET A 48 -18.33 10.05 22.78
C MET A 48 -18.83 9.66 24.18
N VAL A 49 -17.98 9.81 25.20
CA VAL A 49 -18.36 9.52 26.60
C VAL A 49 -19.47 10.47 27.09
N SER A 50 -19.50 11.73 26.62
CA SER A 50 -20.56 12.69 26.99
C SER A 50 -21.86 12.52 26.21
N GLY A 51 -21.98 11.51 25.35
CA GLY A 51 -23.23 11.15 24.69
C GLY A 51 -23.39 11.68 23.26
N PHE A 52 -22.34 12.25 22.64
CA PHE A 52 -22.34 12.53 21.22
C PHE A 52 -22.13 11.23 20.45
N ASN A 53 -23.08 10.84 19.63
CA ASN A 53 -23.01 9.57 18.90
C ASN A 53 -22.24 9.65 17.59
N LYS A 54 -22.18 10.83 16.96
CA LYS A 54 -21.48 11.07 15.71
C LYS A 54 -20.89 12.46 15.71
N TYR A 55 -19.58 12.54 15.61
CA TYR A 55 -18.80 13.77 15.59
C TYR A 55 -17.96 13.84 14.33
N PHE A 56 -17.74 15.05 13.80
CA PHE A 56 -16.67 15.31 12.85
C PHE A 56 -16.05 16.69 13.07
N GLN A 57 -14.86 16.84 12.57
CA GLN A 57 -14.10 18.10 12.59
C GLN A 57 -13.10 18.14 11.44
N ILE A 58 -12.87 19.33 10.89
CA ILE A 58 -11.66 19.59 10.10
C ILE A 58 -10.63 20.15 11.08
N ALA A 59 -9.83 19.26 11.66
CA ALA A 59 -8.95 19.55 12.79
C ALA A 59 -7.56 20.01 12.31
N PRO A 60 -7.06 21.18 12.75
CA PRO A 60 -5.65 21.54 12.58
C PRO A 60 -4.80 20.63 13.47
N CYS A 61 -3.79 19.99 12.88
CA CYS A 61 -2.89 19.06 13.54
C CYS A 61 -1.44 19.49 13.34
N PHE A 62 -0.62 19.30 14.38
CA PHE A 62 0.76 19.74 14.41
C PHE A 62 1.66 18.61 14.90
N ARG A 63 2.66 18.23 14.10
CA ARG A 63 3.62 17.17 14.45
C ARG A 63 5.01 17.61 14.10
N ASP A 64 5.90 17.70 15.09
CA ASP A 64 7.32 18.01 14.88
C ASP A 64 8.06 16.72 14.50
N GLU A 65 7.92 16.33 13.24
CA GLU A 65 8.55 15.15 12.63
C GLU A 65 9.52 15.57 11.53
N ASP A 66 10.43 14.69 11.20
CA ASP A 66 11.33 14.91 10.07
C ASP A 66 10.54 14.99 8.76
N PRO A 67 10.85 15.95 7.89
CA PRO A 67 10.11 16.14 6.65
C PRO A 67 10.27 14.92 5.72
N ARG A 68 9.15 14.45 5.19
CA ARG A 68 9.12 13.41 4.14
C ARG A 68 8.69 14.05 2.83
N SER A 69 9.25 13.56 1.73
CA SER A 69 9.00 14.11 0.39
C SER A 69 7.53 14.10 -0.05
N ASP A 70 6.68 13.30 0.60
CA ASP A 70 5.27 13.08 0.29
C ASP A 70 4.29 13.70 1.29
N ARG A 71 4.79 14.45 2.32
CA ARG A 71 3.97 15.01 3.38
C ARG A 71 4.30 16.47 3.65
N LEU A 72 3.26 17.23 4.05
CA LEU A 72 3.44 18.58 4.56
C LEU A 72 4.26 18.55 5.86
N TYR A 73 5.10 19.55 6.01
CA TYR A 73 5.95 19.72 7.18
C TYR A 73 5.14 20.26 8.36
N GLY A 74 5.01 19.44 9.41
CA GLY A 74 4.61 19.85 10.75
C GLY A 74 3.17 20.31 10.95
N GLU A 75 2.50 20.89 9.95
CA GLU A 75 1.14 21.41 10.03
C GLU A 75 0.27 20.80 8.91
N PHE A 76 -0.90 20.27 9.28
CA PHE A 76 -1.87 19.72 8.35
C PHE A 76 -3.28 19.71 8.94
N TYR A 77 -4.29 19.45 8.11
CA TYR A 77 -5.68 19.29 8.55
C TYR A 77 -6.11 17.85 8.41
N GLN A 78 -6.77 17.34 9.45
CA GLN A 78 -7.46 16.05 9.41
C GLN A 78 -8.97 16.27 9.24
N LEU A 79 -9.58 15.58 8.31
CA LEU A 79 -11.01 15.34 8.34
C LEU A 79 -11.24 14.17 9.30
N ASP A 80 -11.59 14.49 10.53
CA ASP A 80 -11.67 13.57 11.64
C ASP A 80 -13.12 13.20 11.95
N PHE A 81 -13.40 11.92 12.17
CA PHE A 81 -14.73 11.40 12.51
C PHE A 81 -14.64 10.49 13.72
N GLU A 82 -15.71 10.49 14.52
CA GLU A 82 -15.91 9.51 15.58
C GLU A 82 -17.37 9.08 15.62
N MET A 83 -17.61 7.79 15.82
CA MET A 83 -18.92 7.20 15.92
C MET A 83 -19.00 6.26 17.11
N SER A 84 -20.00 6.44 17.98
CA SER A 84 -20.32 5.48 19.05
C SER A 84 -21.11 4.30 18.49
N PHE A 85 -20.94 3.13 19.11
CA PHE A 85 -21.70 1.90 18.78
C PHE A 85 -21.61 1.48 17.31
N ALA A 86 -20.54 1.87 16.63
CA ALA A 86 -20.31 1.56 15.23
C ALA A 86 -19.52 0.27 15.05
N THR A 87 -19.89 -0.48 14.03
CA THR A 87 -19.10 -1.60 13.52
C THR A 87 -18.12 -1.11 12.46
N GLU A 88 -17.16 -1.95 12.09
CA GLU A 88 -16.26 -1.70 10.96
C GLU A 88 -17.02 -1.34 9.68
N GLU A 89 -18.13 -2.06 9.40
CA GLU A 89 -18.98 -1.81 8.25
C GLU A 89 -19.62 -0.42 8.25
N ASP A 90 -19.95 0.10 9.40
CA ASP A 90 -20.50 1.45 9.52
C ASP A 90 -19.44 2.52 9.22
N VAL A 91 -18.21 2.28 9.64
CA VAL A 91 -17.07 3.14 9.31
C VAL A 91 -16.80 3.13 7.79
N TYR A 92 -16.77 1.94 7.17
CA TYR A 92 -16.61 1.82 5.73
C TYR A 92 -17.71 2.53 4.94
N LYS A 93 -18.98 2.41 5.34
CA LYS A 93 -20.10 3.12 4.69
C LYS A 93 -19.93 4.63 4.72
N VAL A 94 -19.53 5.18 5.86
CA VAL A 94 -19.27 6.63 6.00
C VAL A 94 -18.10 7.05 5.14
N GLY A 95 -16.96 6.38 5.27
CA GLY A 95 -15.73 6.69 4.52
C GLY A 95 -15.96 6.67 3.01
N GLN A 96 -16.53 5.57 2.49
CA GLN A 96 -16.81 5.43 1.05
C GLN A 96 -17.71 6.55 0.53
N LYS A 97 -18.77 6.86 1.27
CA LYS A 97 -19.72 7.91 0.86
C LYS A 97 -19.03 9.28 0.82
N VAL A 98 -18.22 9.61 1.81
CA VAL A 98 -17.50 10.88 1.88
C VAL A 98 -16.52 11.00 0.71
N PHE A 99 -15.69 9.99 0.47
CA PHE A 99 -14.75 10.01 -0.64
C PHE A 99 -15.46 10.09 -2.00
N TYR A 100 -16.49 9.27 -2.19
CA TYR A 100 -17.25 9.27 -3.43
C TYR A 100 -17.89 10.65 -3.71
N ASP A 101 -18.57 11.25 -2.72
CA ASP A 101 -19.25 12.54 -2.88
C ASP A 101 -18.25 13.67 -3.16
N ILE A 102 -17.13 13.72 -2.42
CA ILE A 102 -16.11 14.75 -2.58
C ILE A 102 -15.47 14.67 -3.98
N PHE A 103 -15.00 13.49 -4.36
CA PHE A 103 -14.31 13.31 -5.63
C PHE A 103 -15.26 13.43 -6.84
N THR A 104 -16.53 13.05 -6.70
CA THR A 104 -17.54 13.27 -7.75
C THR A 104 -17.87 14.75 -7.90
N LYS A 105 -17.95 15.49 -6.78
CA LYS A 105 -18.35 16.90 -6.81
C LYS A 105 -17.21 17.85 -7.19
N PHE A 106 -16.01 17.59 -6.72
CA PHE A 106 -14.86 18.49 -6.85
C PHE A 106 -13.74 17.95 -7.74
N GLY A 107 -13.78 16.66 -8.03
CA GLY A 107 -12.83 16.03 -8.95
C GLY A 107 -13.19 16.29 -10.41
N ASN A 108 -12.24 15.97 -11.29
CA ASN A 108 -12.36 16.14 -12.75
C ASN A 108 -12.24 14.82 -13.51
N LYS A 109 -12.36 13.68 -12.81
CA LYS A 109 -12.24 12.34 -13.38
C LYS A 109 -13.40 11.47 -12.94
N GLU A 110 -13.64 10.38 -13.67
CA GLU A 110 -14.58 9.35 -13.28
C GLU A 110 -14.19 8.74 -11.94
N VAL A 111 -15.16 8.56 -11.05
CA VAL A 111 -14.95 7.97 -9.71
C VAL A 111 -15.45 6.54 -9.72
N SER A 112 -14.66 5.59 -9.20
CA SER A 112 -15.09 4.21 -9.04
C SER A 112 -16.38 4.14 -8.18
N PRO A 113 -17.33 3.25 -8.55
CA PRO A 113 -18.58 3.14 -7.83
C PRO A 113 -18.40 2.60 -6.41
N ILE A 114 -19.34 2.93 -5.54
CA ILE A 114 -19.46 2.29 -4.21
C ILE A 114 -20.37 1.05 -4.31
N PRO A 115 -20.11 -0.02 -3.53
CA PRO A 115 -19.04 -0.14 -2.54
C PRO A 115 -17.64 -0.25 -3.20
N PHE A 116 -16.64 0.37 -2.59
CA PHE A 116 -15.27 0.24 -3.05
C PHE A 116 -14.77 -1.20 -2.89
N ARG A 117 -13.90 -1.63 -3.81
CA ARG A 117 -13.29 -2.96 -3.76
C ARG A 117 -12.55 -3.14 -2.44
N ARG A 118 -12.81 -4.26 -1.74
CA ARG A 118 -12.04 -4.68 -0.56
C ARG A 118 -10.97 -5.65 -0.99
N ILE A 119 -9.80 -5.49 -0.42
CA ILE A 119 -8.62 -6.29 -0.72
C ILE A 119 -7.98 -6.63 0.62
N PRO A 120 -7.96 -7.91 1.03
CA PRO A 120 -7.20 -8.32 2.20
C PRO A 120 -5.73 -7.91 2.08
N TYR A 121 -5.10 -7.55 3.20
CA TYR A 121 -3.71 -7.10 3.22
C TYR A 121 -2.76 -8.09 2.51
N GLU A 122 -2.91 -9.39 2.80
CA GLU A 122 -2.08 -10.42 2.17
C GLU A 122 -2.24 -10.45 0.65
N GLU A 123 -3.48 -10.31 0.16
CA GLU A 123 -3.74 -10.21 -1.29
C GLU A 123 -3.13 -8.94 -1.88
N ALA A 124 -3.20 -7.81 -1.18
CA ALA A 124 -2.61 -6.56 -1.62
C ALA A 124 -1.08 -6.67 -1.77
N ILE A 125 -0.42 -7.26 -0.79
CA ILE A 125 1.03 -7.50 -0.84
C ILE A 125 1.38 -8.54 -1.92
N LEU A 126 0.57 -9.60 -2.07
CA LEU A 126 0.79 -10.62 -3.07
C LEU A 126 0.67 -10.08 -4.49
N LYS A 127 -0.44 -9.40 -4.81
CA LYS A 127 -0.77 -8.99 -6.18
C LYS A 127 -0.19 -7.63 -6.59
N TYR A 128 0.09 -6.75 -5.63
CA TYR A 128 0.51 -5.38 -5.94
C TYR A 128 1.83 -4.98 -5.28
N GLY A 129 2.33 -5.77 -4.32
CA GLY A 129 3.56 -5.50 -3.59
C GLY A 129 3.48 -4.27 -2.68
N SER A 130 2.27 -3.88 -2.28
CA SER A 130 2.00 -2.69 -1.47
C SER A 130 0.65 -2.80 -0.78
N ASP A 131 0.56 -2.25 0.43
CA ASP A 131 -0.69 -2.00 1.17
C ASP A 131 -1.51 -0.81 0.62
N LYS A 132 -0.97 -0.09 -0.36
CA LYS A 132 -1.58 1.07 -1.03
C LYS A 132 -1.55 0.89 -2.56
N PRO A 133 -2.27 -0.11 -3.10
CA PRO A 133 -2.20 -0.43 -4.52
C PRO A 133 -2.85 0.64 -5.39
N ASP A 134 -2.15 1.11 -6.40
CA ASP A 134 -2.78 1.88 -7.48
C ASP A 134 -3.47 0.93 -8.46
N LEU A 135 -4.78 0.81 -8.34
CA LEU A 135 -5.59 -0.08 -9.18
C LEU A 135 -5.83 0.45 -10.61
N ARG A 136 -5.39 1.67 -10.91
CA ARG A 136 -5.38 2.20 -12.29
C ARG A 136 -4.30 1.54 -13.14
N ASN A 137 -3.28 0.96 -12.50
CA ASN A 137 -2.27 0.14 -13.15
C ASN A 137 -2.80 -1.31 -13.25
N PRO A 138 -3.03 -1.85 -14.47
CA PRO A 138 -3.63 -3.17 -14.65
C PRO A 138 -2.69 -4.34 -14.38
N LEU A 139 -1.39 -4.09 -14.19
CA LEU A 139 -0.42 -5.13 -13.95
C LEU A 139 -0.64 -5.76 -12.56
N GLU A 140 -0.61 -7.08 -12.49
CA GLU A 140 -0.64 -7.84 -11.24
C GLU A 140 0.62 -8.70 -11.11
N ILE A 141 1.05 -8.90 -9.87
CA ILE A 141 2.14 -9.79 -9.50
C ILE A 141 1.56 -11.19 -9.29
N THR A 142 2.23 -12.20 -9.80
CA THR A 142 1.88 -13.60 -9.61
C THR A 142 3.01 -14.33 -8.90
N ASP A 143 2.67 -15.18 -7.93
CA ASP A 143 3.62 -16.10 -7.34
C ASP A 143 3.89 -17.27 -8.29
N VAL A 144 5.13 -17.44 -8.65
CA VAL A 144 5.60 -18.53 -9.51
C VAL A 144 6.66 -19.39 -8.83
N THR A 145 6.73 -19.30 -7.51
CA THR A 145 7.72 -20.02 -6.68
C THR A 145 7.64 -21.52 -6.89
N ASP A 146 6.44 -22.12 -6.80
CA ASP A 146 6.26 -23.57 -6.93
C ASP A 146 6.60 -24.11 -8.33
N ILE A 147 6.60 -23.23 -9.34
CA ILE A 147 6.94 -23.58 -10.71
C ILE A 147 8.44 -23.44 -10.91
N LEU A 148 8.99 -22.25 -10.65
CA LEU A 148 10.37 -21.92 -10.99
C LEU A 148 11.41 -22.47 -10.01
N SER A 149 11.05 -22.81 -8.76
CA SER A 149 11.95 -23.52 -7.84
C SER A 149 12.39 -24.90 -8.33
N LYS A 150 11.62 -25.50 -9.26
CA LYS A 150 11.94 -26.78 -9.93
C LYS A 150 12.99 -26.62 -11.02
N ALA A 151 13.23 -25.39 -11.52
CA ALA A 151 14.22 -25.15 -12.56
C ALA A 151 15.64 -25.47 -12.06
N ASP A 152 16.51 -25.92 -12.96
CA ASP A 152 17.92 -26.16 -12.65
C ASP A 152 18.73 -24.85 -12.69
N PHE A 153 18.31 -23.88 -11.86
CA PHE A 153 18.89 -22.56 -11.79
C PHE A 153 19.09 -22.16 -10.30
N ALA A 154 20.34 -22.10 -9.88
CA ALA A 154 20.69 -21.89 -8.47
C ALA A 154 20.02 -20.67 -7.80
N PRO A 155 19.87 -19.49 -8.45
CA PRO A 155 19.19 -18.33 -7.85
C PRO A 155 17.70 -18.53 -7.56
N PHE A 156 17.08 -19.60 -8.10
CA PHE A 156 15.67 -19.91 -7.82
C PHE A 156 15.48 -20.91 -6.66
N LYS A 157 16.58 -21.48 -6.16
CA LYS A 157 16.51 -22.44 -5.06
C LYS A 157 16.33 -21.73 -3.72
N ASN A 158 15.37 -22.21 -2.93
CA ASN A 158 15.05 -21.68 -1.59
C ASN A 158 14.72 -20.16 -1.58
N THR A 159 14.14 -19.66 -2.66
CA THR A 159 13.72 -18.25 -2.79
C THR A 159 12.24 -18.13 -3.12
N THR A 160 11.65 -17.02 -2.72
CA THR A 160 10.33 -16.62 -3.23
C THR A 160 10.52 -16.01 -4.61
N ILE A 161 9.74 -16.46 -5.59
CA ILE A 161 9.85 -16.02 -6.98
C ILE A 161 8.52 -15.41 -7.42
N ARG A 162 8.59 -14.16 -7.84
CA ARG A 162 7.44 -13.39 -8.30
C ARG A 162 7.60 -12.99 -9.75
N ALA A 163 6.48 -12.95 -10.46
CA ALA A 163 6.44 -12.55 -11.87
C ALA A 163 5.39 -11.48 -12.13
N ILE A 164 5.67 -10.61 -13.10
CA ILE A 164 4.69 -9.71 -13.73
C ILE A 164 4.63 -10.03 -15.20
N LYS A 165 3.44 -10.37 -15.70
CA LYS A 165 3.15 -10.44 -17.11
C LYS A 165 2.80 -9.05 -17.65
N VAL A 166 3.47 -8.64 -18.70
CA VAL A 166 3.20 -7.39 -19.41
C VAL A 166 2.68 -7.75 -20.81
N PRO A 167 1.66 -7.03 -21.33
CA PRO A 167 1.20 -7.22 -22.70
C PRO A 167 2.35 -7.01 -23.70
N SER A 168 2.10 -7.36 -24.95
CA SER A 168 3.11 -7.21 -26.01
C SER A 168 3.71 -5.80 -26.02
N ILE A 169 5.03 -5.71 -25.91
CA ILE A 169 5.77 -4.46 -25.92
C ILE A 169 6.89 -4.50 -26.95
N ASP A 170 6.93 -3.44 -27.78
CA ASP A 170 8.05 -3.22 -28.70
C ASP A 170 9.02 -2.24 -28.06
N LYS A 171 10.00 -2.77 -27.33
CA LYS A 171 11.06 -1.98 -26.65
C LYS A 171 12.43 -2.50 -27.04
N SER A 172 13.39 -1.56 -27.14
CA SER A 172 14.77 -1.86 -27.49
C SER A 172 15.49 -2.65 -26.36
N ASN A 173 16.56 -3.34 -26.73
CA ASN A 173 17.37 -4.04 -25.72
C ASN A 173 17.97 -3.08 -24.66
N SER A 174 18.19 -1.81 -25.00
CA SER A 174 18.65 -0.79 -24.05
C SER A 174 17.60 -0.50 -22.98
N TRP A 175 16.31 -0.52 -23.34
CA TRP A 175 15.23 -0.35 -22.36
C TRP A 175 15.18 -1.51 -21.35
N TYR A 176 15.35 -2.77 -21.80
CA TYR A 176 15.41 -3.90 -20.87
C TYR A 176 16.60 -3.79 -19.91
N LYS A 177 17.76 -3.34 -20.40
CA LYS A 177 18.92 -3.05 -19.56
C LYS A 177 18.64 -1.95 -18.53
N GLN A 178 17.90 -0.91 -18.90
CA GLN A 178 17.48 0.12 -17.96
C GLN A 178 16.58 -0.44 -16.85
N MET A 179 15.68 -1.38 -17.18
CA MET A 179 14.86 -2.05 -16.16
C MET A 179 15.72 -2.95 -15.24
N GLU A 180 16.71 -3.66 -15.78
CA GLU A 180 17.68 -4.42 -14.99
C GLU A 180 18.46 -3.51 -14.03
N GLU A 181 18.98 -2.38 -14.52
CA GLU A 181 19.69 -1.42 -13.68
C GLU A 181 18.78 -0.80 -12.61
N TYR A 182 17.53 -0.46 -12.95
CA TYR A 182 16.57 0.00 -11.96
C TYR A 182 16.36 -1.01 -10.85
N VAL A 183 16.15 -2.29 -11.20
CA VAL A 183 15.96 -3.35 -10.18
C VAL A 183 17.20 -3.55 -9.31
N LYS A 184 18.41 -3.36 -9.85
CA LYS A 184 19.65 -3.36 -9.05
C LYS A 184 19.67 -2.21 -8.03
N THR A 185 19.18 -1.01 -8.38
CA THR A 185 19.14 0.12 -7.43
C THR A 185 18.23 -0.15 -6.24
N ILE A 186 17.25 -1.02 -6.39
CA ILE A 186 16.35 -1.44 -5.31
C ILE A 186 16.76 -2.77 -4.65
N GLY A 187 17.97 -3.24 -4.92
CA GLY A 187 18.57 -4.40 -4.28
C GLY A 187 18.21 -5.76 -4.88
N GLY A 188 17.65 -5.80 -6.09
CA GLY A 188 17.22 -7.02 -6.75
C GLY A 188 18.04 -7.40 -8.00
N VAL A 189 17.69 -8.54 -8.55
CA VAL A 189 18.13 -9.01 -9.86
C VAL A 189 16.92 -9.31 -10.71
N LEU A 190 16.87 -8.72 -11.90
CA LEU A 190 15.76 -8.88 -12.84
C LEU A 190 16.07 -9.96 -13.87
N GLY A 191 15.19 -10.96 -13.96
CA GLY A 191 15.09 -11.83 -15.12
C GLY A 191 13.91 -11.42 -16.01
N TYR A 192 14.00 -11.66 -17.30
CA TYR A 192 12.84 -11.51 -18.17
C TYR A 192 12.78 -12.58 -19.28
N ILE A 193 11.56 -12.87 -19.72
CA ILE A 193 11.24 -13.83 -20.76
C ILE A 193 10.33 -13.16 -21.77
N LYS A 194 10.69 -13.21 -23.05
CA LYS A 194 9.82 -12.79 -24.15
C LYS A 194 9.12 -14.02 -24.71
N VAL A 195 7.83 -13.91 -24.95
CA VAL A 195 7.00 -15.00 -25.51
C VAL A 195 6.89 -14.78 -27.02
N ASN A 196 7.38 -15.72 -27.82
CA ASN A 196 7.33 -15.68 -29.27
C ASN A 196 5.90 -15.96 -29.79
N GLU A 197 5.69 -15.83 -31.12
CA GLU A 197 4.40 -16.09 -31.78
C GLU A 197 3.93 -17.53 -31.58
N ASP A 198 4.83 -18.49 -31.56
CA ASP A 198 4.58 -19.91 -31.34
C ASP A 198 4.52 -20.32 -29.87
N LEU A 199 4.46 -19.33 -28.94
CA LEU A 199 4.49 -19.50 -27.49
C LEU A 199 5.79 -20.13 -26.95
N THR A 200 6.86 -20.17 -27.73
CA THR A 200 8.19 -20.51 -27.22
C THR A 200 8.80 -19.32 -26.46
N PHE A 201 9.76 -19.60 -25.59
CA PHE A 201 10.38 -18.58 -24.76
C PHE A 201 11.72 -18.11 -25.36
N LYS A 202 11.90 -16.78 -25.38
CA LYS A 202 13.18 -16.16 -25.74
C LYS A 202 13.78 -15.51 -24.51
N SER A 203 14.69 -16.25 -23.84
CA SER A 203 15.36 -15.80 -22.61
C SER A 203 16.63 -16.60 -22.35
N SER A 204 17.59 -16.01 -21.65
CA SER A 204 18.74 -16.73 -21.10
C SER A 204 18.34 -17.74 -20.02
N LEU A 205 17.14 -17.60 -19.44
CA LEU A 205 16.61 -18.50 -18.42
C LEU A 205 16.00 -19.77 -19.03
N ASP A 206 15.56 -19.77 -20.29
CA ASP A 206 14.83 -20.86 -20.93
C ASP A 206 15.61 -22.18 -20.96
N LYS A 207 16.97 -22.12 -21.04
CA LYS A 207 17.84 -23.30 -21.00
C LYS A 207 17.78 -24.09 -19.69
N PHE A 208 17.23 -23.52 -18.63
CA PHE A 208 17.05 -24.15 -17.32
C PHE A 208 15.66 -24.71 -17.12
N PHE A 209 14.74 -24.52 -18.09
CA PHE A 209 13.36 -24.94 -18.01
C PHE A 209 13.13 -26.24 -18.78
N ASN A 210 12.44 -27.17 -18.17
CA ASN A 210 11.87 -28.32 -18.84
C ASN A 210 10.47 -27.99 -19.38
N ASP A 211 9.85 -28.89 -20.10
CA ASP A 211 8.53 -28.67 -20.74
C ASP A 211 7.42 -28.49 -19.69
N GLU A 212 7.49 -29.19 -18.55
CA GLU A 212 6.55 -29.01 -17.43
C GLU A 212 6.58 -27.57 -16.89
N ILE A 213 7.76 -27.00 -16.68
CA ILE A 213 7.91 -25.62 -16.21
C ILE A 213 7.34 -24.65 -17.23
N ARG A 214 7.63 -24.84 -18.53
CA ARG A 214 7.10 -23.98 -19.60
C ARG A 214 5.59 -24.01 -19.66
N GLU A 215 4.99 -25.20 -19.63
CA GLU A 215 3.53 -25.33 -19.66
C GLU A 215 2.87 -24.76 -18.40
N ASN A 216 3.43 -25.00 -17.22
CA ASN A 216 2.90 -24.44 -16.00
C ASN A 216 2.98 -22.90 -15.98
N LEU A 217 4.07 -22.30 -16.48
CA LEU A 217 4.18 -20.84 -16.63
C LEU A 217 3.14 -20.29 -17.61
N LYS A 218 2.96 -20.93 -18.76
CA LYS A 218 1.96 -20.52 -19.76
C LYS A 218 0.56 -20.50 -19.16
N ASN A 219 0.19 -21.57 -18.47
CA ASN A 219 -1.14 -21.73 -17.88
C ASN A 219 -1.36 -20.76 -16.72
N THR A 220 -0.42 -20.67 -15.78
CA THR A 220 -0.54 -19.83 -14.57
C THR A 220 -0.60 -18.34 -14.91
N LEU A 221 0.20 -17.90 -15.88
CA LEU A 221 0.24 -16.51 -16.31
C LEU A 221 -0.71 -16.21 -17.47
N ALA A 222 -1.43 -17.23 -17.99
CA ALA A 222 -2.27 -17.12 -19.18
C ALA A 222 -1.52 -16.38 -20.31
N LEU A 223 -0.38 -16.96 -20.72
CA LEU A 223 0.53 -16.31 -21.67
C LEU A 223 -0.02 -16.31 -23.09
N GLU A 224 0.17 -15.19 -23.74
CA GLU A 224 -0.16 -14.97 -25.15
C GLU A 224 1.10 -14.56 -25.91
N SER A 225 1.04 -14.69 -27.23
CA SER A 225 2.09 -14.24 -28.14
C SER A 225 2.47 -12.79 -27.87
N GLY A 226 3.76 -12.51 -27.80
CA GLY A 226 4.31 -11.17 -27.58
C GLY A 226 4.34 -10.73 -26.13
N ASN A 227 3.76 -11.48 -25.18
CA ASN A 227 3.86 -11.12 -23.78
C ASN A 227 5.34 -11.10 -23.31
N VAL A 228 5.62 -10.30 -22.31
CA VAL A 228 6.91 -10.29 -21.62
C VAL A 228 6.67 -10.54 -20.13
N ILE A 229 7.44 -11.47 -19.57
CA ILE A 229 7.39 -11.82 -18.15
C ILE A 229 8.63 -11.22 -17.50
N PHE A 230 8.44 -10.43 -16.44
CA PHE A 230 9.52 -9.94 -15.59
C PHE A 230 9.52 -10.74 -14.28
N ILE A 231 10.70 -11.19 -13.84
CA ILE A 231 10.85 -12.12 -12.72
C ILE A 231 11.87 -11.56 -11.75
N ILE A 232 11.53 -11.59 -10.45
CA ILE A 232 12.45 -11.33 -9.35
C ILE A 232 12.38 -12.51 -8.39
N ALA A 233 13.53 -12.95 -7.90
CA ALA A 233 13.67 -13.94 -6.85
C ALA A 233 14.40 -13.34 -5.66
N ASN A 234 13.95 -13.66 -4.44
CA ASN A 234 14.60 -13.24 -3.21
C ASN A 234 14.30 -14.23 -2.08
N GLU A 235 15.28 -14.46 -1.20
CA GLU A 235 15.14 -15.33 -0.03
C GLU A 235 14.10 -14.77 0.97
N ASN A 236 14.03 -13.44 1.09
CA ASN A 236 13.05 -12.76 1.92
C ASN A 236 11.78 -12.44 1.11
N LYS A 237 10.65 -13.06 1.50
CA LYS A 237 9.34 -12.91 0.85
C LYS A 237 8.85 -11.46 0.82
N ALA A 238 9.03 -10.72 1.91
CA ALA A 238 8.59 -9.32 2.02
C ALA A 238 9.42 -8.42 1.10
N LYS A 239 10.76 -8.60 1.07
CA LYS A 239 11.64 -7.86 0.15
C LYS A 239 11.31 -8.16 -1.31
N CYS A 240 11.04 -9.43 -1.64
CA CYS A 240 10.61 -9.82 -2.99
C CYS A 240 9.33 -9.10 -3.41
N ALA A 241 8.30 -9.09 -2.54
CA ALA A 241 7.05 -8.39 -2.79
C ALA A 241 7.25 -6.88 -2.99
N LYS A 242 8.02 -6.23 -2.12
CA LYS A 242 8.33 -4.80 -2.19
C LYS A 242 9.05 -4.41 -3.49
N MET A 243 10.07 -5.17 -3.88
CA MET A 243 10.79 -4.94 -5.15
C MET A 243 9.87 -5.13 -6.37
N MET A 244 9.04 -6.17 -6.37
CA MET A 244 8.08 -6.38 -7.46
C MET A 244 7.01 -5.29 -7.50
N GLY A 245 6.56 -4.78 -6.35
CA GLY A 245 5.66 -3.63 -6.27
C GLY A 245 6.27 -2.37 -6.89
N GLN A 246 7.54 -2.08 -6.59
CA GLN A 246 8.26 -0.96 -7.20
C GLN A 246 8.45 -1.14 -8.72
N LEU A 247 8.79 -2.35 -9.16
CA LEU A 247 8.89 -2.67 -10.58
C LEU A 247 7.52 -2.54 -11.28
N ARG A 248 6.44 -2.98 -10.63
CA ARG A 248 5.06 -2.84 -11.15
C ARG A 248 4.72 -1.37 -11.41
N ILE A 249 5.03 -0.48 -10.47
CA ILE A 249 4.81 0.96 -10.64
C ILE A 249 5.64 1.50 -11.81
N LYS A 250 6.93 1.16 -11.84
CA LYS A 250 7.84 1.58 -12.91
C LYS A 250 7.37 1.12 -14.29
N LEU A 251 6.99 -0.15 -14.44
CA LEU A 251 6.45 -0.69 -15.69
C LEU A 251 5.15 -0.01 -16.10
N GLY A 252 4.23 0.21 -15.16
CA GLY A 252 2.98 0.92 -15.43
C GLY A 252 3.20 2.32 -16.00
N GLN A 253 4.17 3.05 -15.46
CA GLN A 253 4.57 4.39 -15.92
C GLN A 253 5.26 4.35 -17.28
N GLU A 254 6.31 3.54 -17.43
CA GLU A 254 7.13 3.45 -18.66
C GLU A 254 6.34 2.96 -19.89
N LEU A 255 5.31 2.17 -19.65
CA LEU A 255 4.47 1.59 -20.68
C LEU A 255 3.13 2.33 -20.86
N ASN A 256 2.92 3.44 -20.11
CA ASN A 256 1.70 4.24 -20.13
C ASN A 256 0.42 3.39 -19.91
N LEU A 257 0.47 2.42 -19.00
CA LEU A 257 -0.65 1.52 -18.71
C LEU A 257 -1.62 2.09 -17.66
N ILE A 258 -1.23 3.15 -16.95
CA ILE A 258 -2.01 3.71 -15.86
C ILE A 258 -3.17 4.52 -16.42
N ASP A 259 -4.41 4.13 -16.11
CA ASP A 259 -5.62 4.88 -16.49
C ASP A 259 -5.72 6.18 -15.68
N THR A 260 -5.23 7.27 -16.26
CA THR A 260 -5.25 8.59 -15.63
C THR A 260 -6.60 9.30 -15.70
N SER A 261 -7.60 8.73 -16.38
CA SER A 261 -8.95 9.29 -16.52
C SER A 261 -9.84 9.03 -15.29
N LYS A 262 -9.38 8.20 -14.34
CA LYS A 262 -10.18 7.72 -13.21
C LYS A 262 -9.56 8.01 -11.86
N TYR A 263 -10.42 8.12 -10.85
CA TYR A 263 -10.12 7.91 -9.44
C TYR A 263 -10.64 6.52 -9.06
N ILE A 264 -9.75 5.59 -8.73
CA ILE A 264 -10.13 4.24 -8.33
C ILE A 264 -9.78 4.07 -6.85
N PHE A 265 -10.82 3.89 -6.03
CA PHE A 265 -10.68 3.67 -4.60
C PHE A 265 -10.76 2.18 -4.26
N CYS A 266 -10.02 1.77 -3.27
CA CYS A 266 -10.14 0.47 -2.63
C CYS A 266 -9.96 0.61 -1.11
N ILE A 267 -10.39 -0.41 -0.40
CA ILE A 267 -10.18 -0.57 1.04
C ILE A 267 -9.26 -1.78 1.20
N VAL A 268 -8.09 -1.56 1.75
CA VAL A 268 -7.23 -2.66 2.21
C VAL A 268 -7.58 -2.93 3.65
N ASN A 269 -7.96 -4.16 3.97
CA ASN A 269 -8.39 -4.61 5.29
C ASN A 269 -7.57 -5.82 5.75
N ASP A 270 -7.91 -6.37 6.91
CA ASP A 270 -7.25 -7.55 7.49
C ASP A 270 -5.73 -7.39 7.63
N PHE A 271 -5.29 -6.22 8.10
CA PHE A 271 -3.88 -5.97 8.38
C PHE A 271 -3.38 -6.87 9.52
N PRO A 272 -2.13 -7.36 9.45
CA PRO A 272 -1.55 -8.10 10.56
C PRO A 272 -1.43 -7.19 11.79
N PHE A 273 -1.68 -7.73 12.98
CA PHE A 273 -1.52 -6.97 14.22
C PHE A 273 -0.05 -6.88 14.64
N TYR A 274 0.73 -7.90 14.30
CA TYR A 274 2.17 -7.98 14.56
C TYR A 274 2.95 -8.15 13.27
N GLU A 275 4.17 -7.64 13.26
CA GLU A 275 5.14 -7.87 12.21
C GLU A 275 6.52 -8.17 12.82
N LEU A 276 7.39 -8.76 12.04
CA LEU A 276 8.79 -8.93 12.43
C LEU A 276 9.57 -7.69 12.01
N ASP A 277 10.29 -7.10 12.95
CA ASP A 277 11.25 -6.04 12.64
C ASP A 277 12.34 -6.58 11.70
N GLU A 278 12.64 -5.83 10.64
CA GLU A 278 13.62 -6.26 9.63
C GLU A 278 15.07 -6.24 10.14
N GLU A 279 15.37 -5.50 11.21
CA GLU A 279 16.73 -5.33 11.73
C GLU A 279 17.11 -6.41 12.75
N ASP A 280 16.21 -6.69 13.69
CA ASP A 280 16.52 -7.59 14.82
C ASP A 280 15.63 -8.83 14.90
N ASN A 281 14.65 -8.99 13.97
CA ASN A 281 13.63 -10.04 13.96
C ASN A 281 12.77 -10.09 15.23
N SER A 282 12.69 -9.00 15.98
CA SER A 282 11.76 -8.90 17.10
C SER A 282 10.31 -8.76 16.62
N ILE A 283 9.37 -9.17 17.46
CA ILE A 283 7.95 -8.97 17.17
C ILE A 283 7.59 -7.54 17.56
N ALA A 284 7.18 -6.75 16.57
CA ALA A 284 6.70 -5.39 16.74
C ALA A 284 5.20 -5.30 16.43
N PHE A 285 4.54 -4.29 16.98
CA PHE A 285 3.17 -3.97 16.57
C PHE A 285 3.19 -3.33 15.20
N SER A 286 2.46 -3.92 14.24
CA SER A 286 2.22 -3.32 12.93
C SER A 286 1.28 -2.12 13.01
N HIS A 287 0.38 -2.14 14.00
CA HIS A 287 -0.60 -1.09 14.27
C HIS A 287 -0.60 -0.65 15.72
N ASN A 288 -1.30 0.45 15.96
CA ASN A 288 -1.49 1.00 17.29
C ASN A 288 -2.15 -0.05 18.21
N PRO A 289 -1.61 -0.28 19.44
CA PRO A 289 -2.11 -1.30 20.37
C PRO A 289 -3.54 -1.05 20.87
N PHE A 290 -4.17 0.09 20.64
CA PHE A 290 -5.60 0.29 20.94
C PHE A 290 -6.53 -0.15 19.80
N SER A 291 -6.00 -0.59 18.66
CA SER A 291 -6.82 -1.26 17.65
C SER A 291 -7.33 -2.58 18.20
N MET A 292 -8.62 -2.83 18.05
CA MET A 292 -9.21 -4.09 18.50
C MET A 292 -8.92 -5.18 17.46
N PRO A 293 -8.19 -6.26 17.81
CA PRO A 293 -8.00 -7.38 16.93
C PRO A 293 -9.33 -8.04 16.57
N GLN A 294 -9.48 -8.46 15.34
CA GLN A 294 -10.61 -9.25 14.88
C GLN A 294 -10.23 -10.74 14.88
N GLY A 295 -11.20 -11.64 15.02
CA GLY A 295 -10.97 -13.08 14.93
C GLY A 295 -10.93 -13.84 16.26
N GLY A 296 -10.93 -13.17 17.41
CA GLY A 296 -10.93 -13.81 18.73
C GLY A 296 -9.57 -14.37 19.13
N LEU A 297 -9.57 -15.43 19.93
CA LEU A 297 -8.38 -16.11 20.47
C LEU A 297 -8.08 -17.45 19.77
N ASP A 298 -8.86 -17.82 18.75
CA ASP A 298 -8.75 -19.10 18.05
C ASP A 298 -7.78 -19.04 16.87
#